data_7d33e0a1cd923d29df984a1e55bd2126
#
_entry.id   7d33e0a1cd923d29df984a1e55bd2126
#
_cell.length_a   1.000
_cell.length_b   1.000
_cell.length_c   1.000
_cell.angle_alpha   90.00
_cell.angle_beta   90.00
_cell.angle_gamma   90.00
#
_symmetry.space_group_name_H-M   'P 1'
#
loop_
_entity.id
_entity.type
_entity.pdbx_description
1 polymer ?
#
loop_
_entity_poly.entity_id
_entity_poly.type
_entity_poly.pdbx_seq_one_letter_code
_entity_poly.pdbx_strand_id
1 'polypeptide(L)'
;MTHTGRHEAKDAARQSCEQLHDAGLVPVLSRPDLEALRADGSDMAPVEILEEDVALREIEIVMVLGGDGSILRAAELVRGVDTPLLGVNLGHVGFLAESERSGLSETVEAIVDGRYTVERRMALDITVWEQRRKVLHTWALNEASVEKGNREKMIEVVTEVDRRPLSTFGCDGVVMATPTGSTAYAFSAGGPVVWPEVEALLMVPLSAHALFSRPLVISPRSMMAVEVLTRTDARGVLWCDGRRTVDLPPGSRIEVRRSEKSVNLARMHATPFSERLVKKFELPIAGWRGPMPKEQLEALTSALSVVQPTTKVVAQDEEQVKLSVGREIPHHNDAPWLDGGSSTGERTGDRPDGTSRS
;
A
#
# COMPACT_ATOMS: atom_id res chain seq x y z
N MET A 1 18.86 -5.78 9.10
CA MET A 1 18.71 -4.33 8.85
C MET A 1 18.18 -3.65 10.11
N THR A 2 18.80 -2.58 10.58
CA THR A 2 18.57 -2.02 11.91
C THR A 2 18.37 -0.50 11.85
N HIS A 3 17.57 0.02 12.79
CA HIS A 3 17.48 1.47 13.01
C HIS A 3 18.68 1.93 13.84
N THR A 4 19.82 2.20 13.20
CA THR A 4 21.11 2.48 13.84
C THR A 4 21.14 3.74 14.74
N GLY A 5 20.14 4.60 14.65
CA GLY A 5 19.99 5.80 15.51
C GLY A 5 19.41 5.52 16.90
N ARG A 6 18.98 4.28 17.22
CA ARG A 6 18.41 3.92 18.52
C ARG A 6 19.26 2.86 19.20
N HIS A 7 19.65 3.09 20.46
CA HIS A 7 20.46 2.16 21.24
C HIS A 7 19.79 0.78 21.34
N GLU A 8 18.51 0.76 21.66
CA GLU A 8 17.72 -0.48 21.78
C GLU A 8 17.71 -1.32 20.48
N ALA A 9 17.76 -0.69 19.32
CA ALA A 9 17.80 -1.39 18.04
C ALA A 9 19.17 -2.00 17.78
N LYS A 10 20.24 -1.34 18.23
CA LYS A 10 21.60 -1.86 18.16
C LYS A 10 21.77 -3.09 19.04
N ASP A 11 21.27 -3.03 20.27
CA ASP A 11 21.32 -4.16 21.22
C ASP A 11 20.54 -5.37 20.70
N ALA A 12 19.32 -5.12 20.18
CA ALA A 12 18.51 -6.16 19.55
C ALA A 12 19.23 -6.78 18.34
N ALA A 13 19.94 -5.96 17.55
CA ALA A 13 20.69 -6.45 16.38
C ALA A 13 21.86 -7.35 16.81
N ARG A 14 22.65 -6.94 17.83
CA ARG A 14 23.75 -7.75 18.34
C ARG A 14 23.25 -9.07 18.90
N GLN A 15 22.19 -9.02 19.73
CA GLN A 15 21.56 -10.21 20.28
C GLN A 15 21.05 -11.15 19.19
N SER A 16 20.41 -10.61 18.14
CA SER A 16 19.95 -11.44 17.03
C SER A 16 21.10 -12.10 16.27
N CYS A 17 22.19 -11.35 16.01
CA CYS A 17 23.36 -11.90 15.34
C CYS A 17 24.00 -13.02 16.14
N GLU A 18 24.12 -12.88 17.47
CA GLU A 18 24.63 -13.89 18.36
C GLU A 18 23.76 -15.15 18.36
N GLN A 19 22.45 -15.01 18.55
CA GLN A 19 21.52 -16.13 18.56
C GLN A 19 21.47 -16.88 17.21
N LEU A 20 21.50 -16.17 16.08
CA LEU A 20 21.53 -16.77 14.76
C LEU A 20 22.84 -17.55 14.54
N HIS A 21 23.97 -16.95 14.92
CA HIS A 21 25.28 -17.60 14.81
C HIS A 21 25.36 -18.87 15.66
N ASP A 22 24.88 -18.81 16.92
CA ASP A 22 24.85 -19.96 17.84
C ASP A 22 23.96 -21.10 17.31
N ALA A 23 22.91 -20.75 16.55
CA ALA A 23 22.06 -21.71 15.85
C ALA A 23 22.65 -22.24 14.53
N GLY A 24 23.87 -21.84 14.17
CA GLY A 24 24.55 -22.28 12.96
C GLY A 24 24.14 -21.55 11.68
N LEU A 25 23.40 -20.44 11.78
CA LEU A 25 23.09 -19.56 10.67
C LEU A 25 24.14 -18.46 10.54
N VAL A 26 24.32 -17.94 9.34
CA VAL A 26 25.25 -16.85 9.07
C VAL A 26 24.49 -15.52 9.04
N PRO A 27 24.66 -14.64 10.06
CA PRO A 27 24.08 -13.31 10.02
C PRO A 27 24.78 -12.45 8.98
N VAL A 28 24.01 -11.75 8.14
CA VAL A 28 24.52 -10.85 7.12
C VAL A 28 24.07 -9.42 7.43
N LEU A 29 25.02 -8.48 7.43
CA LEU A 29 24.77 -7.06 7.70
C LEU A 29 25.23 -6.21 6.50
N SER A 30 24.54 -5.07 6.29
CA SER A 30 25.13 -4.05 5.43
C SER A 30 26.37 -3.44 6.10
N ARG A 31 27.36 -3.01 5.31
CA ARG A 31 28.55 -2.37 5.85
C ARG A 31 28.24 -1.20 6.79
N PRO A 32 27.31 -0.26 6.45
CA PRO A 32 26.94 0.82 7.36
C PRO A 32 26.32 0.33 8.70
N ASP A 33 25.50 -0.75 8.65
CA ASP A 33 24.91 -1.32 9.86
C ASP A 33 26.01 -1.93 10.75
N LEU A 34 26.96 -2.66 10.17
CA LEU A 34 28.07 -3.27 10.88
C LEU A 34 28.97 -2.21 11.56
N GLU A 35 29.33 -1.15 10.82
CA GLU A 35 30.11 -0.04 11.35
C GLU A 35 29.39 0.65 12.51
N ALA A 36 28.09 0.90 12.37
CA ALA A 36 27.27 1.51 13.40
C ALA A 36 27.13 0.63 14.66
N LEU A 37 27.11 -0.70 14.50
CA LEU A 37 27.04 -1.65 15.63
C LEU A 37 28.38 -1.80 16.35
N ARG A 38 29.50 -1.61 15.67
CA ARG A 38 30.86 -1.68 16.24
C ARG A 38 31.37 -0.34 16.77
N ALA A 39 30.65 0.76 16.52
CA ALA A 39 31.13 2.12 16.84
C ALA A 39 31.39 2.37 18.32
N ASP A 40 30.78 1.60 19.22
CA ASP A 40 30.98 1.70 20.68
C ASP A 40 32.01 0.68 21.23
N GLY A 41 32.72 -0.05 20.33
CA GLY A 41 33.72 -1.05 20.70
C GLY A 41 33.15 -2.37 21.22
N SER A 42 31.85 -2.62 21.09
CA SER A 42 31.24 -3.88 21.51
C SER A 42 31.66 -5.03 20.58
N ASP A 43 31.94 -6.17 21.19
CA ASP A 43 32.14 -7.42 20.47
C ASP A 43 30.85 -7.88 19.80
N MET A 44 30.99 -8.54 18.67
CA MET A 44 29.91 -9.10 17.89
C MET A 44 30.23 -10.49 17.43
N ALA A 45 29.22 -11.34 17.30
CA ALA A 45 29.32 -12.59 16.58
C ALA A 45 29.87 -12.37 15.17
N PRO A 46 30.52 -13.37 14.58
CA PRO A 46 30.93 -13.33 13.19
C PRO A 46 29.74 -13.05 12.27
N VAL A 47 29.92 -12.13 11.34
CA VAL A 47 28.90 -11.75 10.35
C VAL A 47 29.53 -11.60 8.98
N GLU A 48 28.76 -11.84 7.94
CA GLU A 48 29.12 -11.55 6.56
C GLU A 48 28.55 -10.20 6.10
N ILE A 49 29.12 -9.62 5.07
CA ILE A 49 28.75 -8.30 4.57
C ILE A 49 27.94 -8.43 3.29
N LEU A 50 26.76 -7.85 3.31
CA LEU A 50 25.85 -7.83 2.17
C LEU A 50 26.52 -7.17 0.95
N GLU A 51 26.41 -7.79 -0.22
CA GLU A 51 26.97 -7.38 -1.52
C GLU A 51 28.50 -7.35 -1.56
N GLU A 52 29.19 -7.81 -0.51
CA GLU A 52 30.63 -8.01 -0.51
C GLU A 52 30.96 -9.51 -0.36
N ASP A 53 30.43 -10.13 0.68
CA ASP A 53 30.62 -11.56 0.96
C ASP A 53 29.46 -12.39 0.43
N VAL A 54 28.21 -11.85 0.52
CA VAL A 54 26.97 -12.53 0.13
C VAL A 54 26.10 -11.59 -0.71
N ALA A 55 25.64 -12.06 -1.86
CA ALA A 55 24.72 -11.30 -2.71
C ALA A 55 23.30 -11.31 -2.14
N LEU A 56 22.55 -10.21 -2.31
CA LEU A 56 21.18 -10.07 -1.81
C LEU A 56 20.24 -11.21 -2.26
N ARG A 57 20.43 -11.75 -3.45
CA ARG A 57 19.63 -12.87 -3.97
C ARG A 57 19.84 -14.20 -3.21
N GLU A 58 20.92 -14.29 -2.42
CA GLU A 58 21.26 -15.47 -1.62
C GLU A 58 20.74 -15.37 -0.18
N ILE A 59 20.17 -14.21 0.17
CA ILE A 59 19.56 -13.98 1.48
C ILE A 59 18.21 -14.68 1.54
N GLU A 60 18.02 -15.56 2.50
CA GLU A 60 16.78 -16.29 2.73
C GLU A 60 15.68 -15.38 3.29
N ILE A 61 16.01 -14.55 4.28
CA ILE A 61 15.07 -13.65 4.97
C ILE A 61 15.78 -12.40 5.46
N VAL A 62 15.10 -11.25 5.39
CA VAL A 62 15.60 -9.99 5.96
C VAL A 62 14.86 -9.67 7.24
N MET A 63 15.50 -9.85 8.38
CA MET A 63 14.99 -9.38 9.67
C MET A 63 15.17 -7.87 9.78
N VAL A 64 14.09 -7.16 10.07
CA VAL A 64 14.05 -5.70 10.18
C VAL A 64 13.77 -5.31 11.62
N LEU A 65 14.76 -4.74 12.30
CA LEU A 65 14.66 -4.28 13.68
C LEU A 65 14.29 -2.80 13.71
N GLY A 66 12.99 -2.51 13.88
CA GLY A 66 12.44 -1.15 13.85
C GLY A 66 10.96 -1.10 13.55
N GLY A 67 10.42 0.10 13.33
CA GLY A 67 9.01 0.32 12.98
C GLY A 67 8.74 0.24 11.47
N ASP A 68 7.49 0.56 11.06
CA ASP A 68 7.02 0.50 9.68
C ASP A 68 7.94 1.25 8.69
N GLY A 69 8.50 2.42 9.08
CA GLY A 69 9.46 3.15 8.24
C GLY A 69 10.77 2.40 7.96
N SER A 70 11.22 1.53 8.89
CA SER A 70 12.38 0.65 8.66
C SER A 70 12.03 -0.48 7.70
N ILE A 71 10.80 -1.00 7.79
CA ILE A 71 10.30 -2.04 6.88
C ILE A 71 10.14 -1.48 5.47
N LEU A 72 9.66 -0.24 5.31
CA LEU A 72 9.61 0.44 4.00
C LEU A 72 11.00 0.58 3.38
N ARG A 73 12.02 0.92 4.19
CA ARG A 73 13.41 0.97 3.72
C ARG A 73 13.94 -0.41 3.32
N ALA A 74 13.61 -1.44 4.09
CA ALA A 74 13.98 -2.81 3.75
C ALA A 74 13.28 -3.29 2.46
N ALA A 75 12.02 -2.89 2.24
CA ALA A 75 11.29 -3.17 1.01
C ALA A 75 11.95 -2.52 -0.22
N GLU A 76 12.56 -1.35 -0.07
CA GLU A 76 13.37 -0.75 -1.14
C GLU A 76 14.60 -1.60 -1.46
N LEU A 77 15.28 -2.12 -0.43
CA LEU A 77 16.45 -2.98 -0.61
C LEU A 77 16.09 -4.26 -1.39
N VAL A 78 15.03 -4.96 -0.98
CA VAL A 78 14.63 -6.24 -1.58
C VAL A 78 13.76 -6.12 -2.82
N ARG A 79 13.55 -4.91 -3.36
CA ARG A 79 12.63 -4.69 -4.50
C ARG A 79 12.95 -5.52 -5.74
N GLY A 80 14.19 -5.93 -5.93
CA GLY A 80 14.65 -6.71 -7.08
C GLY A 80 14.61 -8.22 -6.90
N VAL A 81 14.36 -8.70 -5.67
CA VAL A 81 14.40 -10.10 -5.26
C VAL A 81 13.14 -10.51 -4.52
N ASP A 82 12.91 -11.81 -4.36
CA ASP A 82 11.71 -12.34 -3.69
C ASP A 82 11.92 -12.59 -2.18
N THR A 83 13.04 -12.12 -1.62
CA THR A 83 13.40 -12.30 -0.21
C THR A 83 12.33 -11.69 0.71
N PRO A 84 11.74 -12.45 1.64
CA PRO A 84 10.73 -11.95 2.56
C PRO A 84 11.33 -11.07 3.65
N LEU A 85 10.54 -10.10 4.12
CA LEU A 85 10.86 -9.20 5.21
C LEU A 85 10.13 -9.64 6.49
N LEU A 86 10.85 -9.82 7.58
CA LEU A 86 10.30 -10.06 8.90
C LEU A 86 10.55 -8.85 9.78
N GLY A 87 9.51 -8.11 10.12
CA GLY A 87 9.62 -6.92 10.97
C GLY A 87 9.51 -7.25 12.45
N VAL A 88 10.48 -6.80 13.25
CA VAL A 88 10.45 -6.82 14.72
C VAL A 88 10.32 -5.39 15.21
N ASN A 89 9.20 -5.07 15.83
CA ASN A 89 8.93 -3.75 16.35
C ASN A 89 9.66 -3.52 17.69
N LEU A 90 10.37 -2.41 17.79
CA LEU A 90 11.12 -2.04 18.99
C LEU A 90 10.46 -0.91 19.81
N GLY A 91 9.19 -0.62 19.53
CA GLY A 91 8.50 0.48 20.18
C GLY A 91 6.98 0.43 19.94
N HIS A 92 6.45 1.39 19.21
CA HIS A 92 5.00 1.47 18.95
C HIS A 92 4.52 0.44 17.95
N VAL A 93 3.34 -0.12 18.18
CA VAL A 93 2.68 -1.08 17.30
C VAL A 93 2.57 -0.53 15.87
N GLY A 94 3.12 -1.29 14.91
CA GLY A 94 3.01 -1.02 13.48
C GLY A 94 2.02 -1.97 12.80
N PHE A 95 1.73 -1.73 11.53
CA PHE A 95 0.91 -2.63 10.71
C PHE A 95 1.74 -3.66 9.93
N LEU A 96 3.01 -3.35 9.70
CA LEU A 96 3.90 -4.20 8.90
C LEU A 96 4.72 -5.17 9.76
N ALA A 97 5.08 -4.77 11.00
CA ALA A 97 5.83 -5.61 11.90
C ALA A 97 5.03 -6.83 12.37
N GLU A 98 5.74 -7.93 12.63
CA GLU A 98 5.17 -9.21 13.06
C GLU A 98 5.31 -9.43 14.56
N SER A 99 6.45 -9.06 15.13
CA SER A 99 6.82 -9.33 16.51
C SER A 99 7.19 -8.04 17.25
N GLU A 100 7.15 -8.10 18.56
CA GLU A 100 7.68 -7.09 19.47
C GLU A 100 9.04 -7.50 20.01
N ARG A 101 9.78 -6.56 20.62
CA ARG A 101 11.10 -6.81 21.22
C ARG A 101 11.10 -7.97 22.23
N SER A 102 10.04 -8.11 23.00
CA SER A 102 9.89 -9.18 23.99
C SER A 102 9.88 -10.59 23.37
N GLY A 103 9.46 -10.70 22.09
CA GLY A 103 9.46 -11.95 21.33
C GLY A 103 10.67 -12.14 20.42
N LEU A 104 11.80 -11.42 20.64
CA LEU A 104 12.95 -11.48 19.73
C LEU A 104 13.55 -12.88 19.65
N SER A 105 13.75 -13.57 20.78
CA SER A 105 14.31 -14.92 20.79
C SER A 105 13.37 -15.93 20.11
N GLU A 106 12.06 -15.85 20.35
CA GLU A 106 11.06 -16.67 19.67
C GLU A 106 11.06 -16.41 18.16
N THR A 107 11.31 -15.14 17.78
CA THR A 107 11.44 -14.75 16.36
C THR A 107 12.65 -15.41 15.72
N VAL A 108 13.80 -15.39 16.41
CA VAL A 108 15.02 -16.06 15.90
C VAL A 108 14.81 -17.57 15.81
N GLU A 109 14.23 -18.20 16.83
CA GLU A 109 13.88 -19.64 16.79
C GLU A 109 12.95 -19.97 15.63
N ALA A 110 11.93 -19.12 15.38
CA ALA A 110 11.01 -19.33 14.26
C ALA A 110 11.72 -19.22 12.90
N ILE A 111 12.71 -18.34 12.75
CA ILE A 111 13.56 -18.26 11.54
C ILE A 111 14.39 -19.54 11.40
N VAL A 112 15.09 -19.95 12.46
CA VAL A 112 15.93 -21.16 12.48
C VAL A 112 15.14 -22.41 12.07
N ASP A 113 13.94 -22.54 12.57
CA ASP A 113 13.04 -23.68 12.31
C ASP A 113 12.26 -23.55 10.99
N GLY A 114 12.38 -22.45 10.27
CA GLY A 114 11.57 -22.15 9.08
C GLY A 114 10.07 -22.02 9.36
N ARG A 115 9.68 -21.71 10.62
CA ARG A 115 8.28 -21.59 11.06
C ARG A 115 7.70 -20.22 10.78
N TYR A 116 7.62 -19.86 9.49
CA TYR A 116 6.95 -18.64 9.02
C TYR A 116 6.23 -18.89 7.70
N THR A 117 5.24 -18.09 7.42
CA THR A 117 4.54 -18.05 6.12
C THR A 117 4.87 -16.75 5.41
N VAL A 118 4.77 -16.75 4.08
CA VAL A 118 5.03 -15.55 3.27
C VAL A 118 3.72 -14.96 2.78
N GLU A 119 3.43 -13.75 3.21
CA GLU A 119 2.30 -12.94 2.79
C GLU A 119 2.73 -11.96 1.69
N ARG A 120 2.08 -12.00 0.53
CA ARG A 120 2.36 -11.07 -0.58
C ARG A 120 1.56 -9.78 -0.42
N ARG A 121 2.25 -8.65 -0.39
CA ARG A 121 1.66 -7.31 -0.34
C ARG A 121 1.70 -6.66 -1.71
N MET A 122 0.52 -6.20 -2.15
CA MET A 122 0.40 -5.42 -3.37
C MET A 122 1.23 -4.14 -3.26
N ALA A 123 1.89 -3.76 -4.35
CA ALA A 123 2.61 -2.50 -4.47
C ALA A 123 2.07 -1.69 -5.65
N LEU A 124 2.38 -0.40 -5.69
CA LEU A 124 2.08 0.50 -6.80
C LEU A 124 3.25 0.56 -7.77
N ASP A 125 2.93 0.65 -9.04
CA ASP A 125 3.82 1.00 -10.13
C ASP A 125 3.49 2.42 -10.60
N ILE A 126 4.47 3.31 -10.59
CA ILE A 126 4.29 4.75 -10.73
C ILE A 126 5.13 5.26 -11.89
N THR A 127 4.50 5.93 -12.83
CA THR A 127 5.20 6.59 -13.95
C THR A 127 4.89 8.07 -13.95
N VAL A 128 5.92 8.90 -14.02
CA VAL A 128 5.80 10.35 -14.18
C VAL A 128 6.12 10.74 -15.60
N TRP A 129 5.24 11.55 -16.17
CA TRP A 129 5.33 12.08 -17.51
C TRP A 129 5.41 13.60 -17.48
N GLU A 130 6.32 14.18 -18.27
CA GLU A 130 6.39 15.60 -18.56
C GLU A 130 6.38 15.78 -20.08
N GLN A 131 5.48 16.64 -20.58
CA GLN A 131 5.35 16.90 -22.04
C GLN A 131 5.29 15.61 -22.89
N ARG A 132 4.55 14.58 -22.42
CA ARG A 132 4.43 13.25 -23.03
C ARG A 132 5.71 12.41 -23.02
N ARG A 133 6.76 12.87 -22.36
CA ARG A 133 8.01 12.11 -22.16
C ARG A 133 7.98 11.47 -20.76
N LYS A 134 8.27 10.17 -20.70
CA LYS A 134 8.47 9.48 -19.42
C LYS A 134 9.77 9.98 -18.79
N VAL A 135 9.66 10.62 -17.62
CA VAL A 135 10.81 11.18 -16.89
C VAL A 135 11.22 10.33 -15.70
N LEU A 136 10.27 9.58 -15.13
CA LEU A 136 10.54 8.69 -14.00
C LEU A 136 9.67 7.45 -14.08
N HIS A 137 10.22 6.33 -13.60
CA HIS A 137 9.49 5.13 -13.23
C HIS A 137 9.92 4.70 -11.83
N THR A 138 8.97 4.53 -10.93
CA THR A 138 9.20 4.17 -9.53
C THR A 138 8.05 3.34 -8.99
N TRP A 139 7.99 3.11 -7.69
CA TRP A 139 6.99 2.27 -7.06
C TRP A 139 6.68 2.76 -5.63
N ALA A 140 5.65 2.21 -4.98
CA ALA A 140 5.38 2.42 -3.56
C ALA A 140 4.71 1.17 -2.95
N LEU A 141 4.98 0.91 -1.66
CA LEU A 141 4.28 -0.14 -0.91
C LEU A 141 2.99 0.40 -0.29
N ASN A 142 3.06 1.56 0.34
CA ASN A 142 1.90 2.20 0.94
C ASN A 142 1.17 3.08 -0.06
N GLU A 143 1.78 4.21 -0.47
CA GLU A 143 1.13 5.21 -1.29
C GLU A 143 2.10 6.05 -2.13
N ALA A 144 1.53 6.62 -3.17
CA ALA A 144 2.05 7.76 -3.92
C ALA A 144 1.15 8.96 -3.65
N SER A 145 1.66 10.05 -3.10
CA SER A 145 0.90 11.29 -2.96
C SER A 145 1.45 12.38 -3.88
N VAL A 146 0.53 13.04 -4.56
CA VAL A 146 0.81 14.27 -5.31
C VAL A 146 0.35 15.43 -4.44
N GLU A 147 1.27 16.24 -3.98
CA GLU A 147 0.98 17.32 -3.03
C GLU A 147 1.46 18.67 -3.56
N LYS A 148 0.88 19.75 -3.03
CA LYS A 148 1.35 21.11 -3.34
C LYS A 148 2.79 21.31 -2.86
N GLY A 149 3.64 21.87 -3.72
CA GLY A 149 5.03 22.21 -3.38
C GLY A 149 5.14 23.45 -2.50
N ASN A 150 4.16 24.37 -2.56
CA ASN A 150 4.12 25.61 -1.80
C ASN A 150 2.96 25.61 -0.80
N ARG A 151 3.19 26.11 0.42
CA ARG A 151 2.15 26.19 1.46
C ARG A 151 0.99 27.13 1.10
N GLU A 152 1.28 28.19 0.36
CA GLU A 152 0.35 29.30 0.10
C GLU A 152 -0.64 29.04 -1.05
N LYS A 153 -0.28 28.17 -2.00
CA LYS A 153 -1.08 27.94 -3.21
C LYS A 153 -1.50 26.48 -3.30
N MET A 154 -2.79 26.27 -3.52
CA MET A 154 -3.30 24.95 -3.93
C MET A 154 -2.78 24.60 -5.34
N ILE A 155 -2.63 23.31 -5.59
CA ILE A 155 -2.48 22.80 -6.96
C ILE A 155 -3.86 22.58 -7.56
N GLU A 156 -4.00 22.81 -8.85
CA GLU A 156 -5.19 22.40 -9.62
C GLU A 156 -4.86 21.13 -10.38
N VAL A 157 -5.67 20.10 -10.20
CA VAL A 157 -5.41 18.78 -10.76
C VAL A 157 -6.62 18.24 -11.53
N VAL A 158 -6.35 17.41 -12.54
CA VAL A 158 -7.33 16.47 -13.11
C VAL A 158 -7.03 15.10 -12.55
N THR A 159 -8.04 14.44 -12.00
CA THR A 159 -7.99 13.02 -11.63
C THR A 159 -8.64 12.18 -12.72
N GLU A 160 -8.06 11.04 -13.04
CA GLU A 160 -8.56 10.12 -14.05
C GLU A 160 -8.53 8.66 -13.56
N VAL A 161 -9.45 7.86 -14.09
CA VAL A 161 -9.40 6.40 -14.01
C VAL A 161 -9.57 5.84 -15.41
N ASP A 162 -8.68 4.91 -15.79
CA ASP A 162 -8.67 4.25 -17.11
C ASP A 162 -8.71 5.24 -18.29
N ARG A 163 -7.91 6.33 -18.16
CA ARG A 163 -7.80 7.41 -19.15
C ARG A 163 -9.09 8.23 -19.35
N ARG A 164 -10.02 8.15 -18.40
CA ARG A 164 -11.25 8.94 -18.39
C ARG A 164 -11.19 9.94 -17.26
N PRO A 165 -11.29 11.24 -17.54
CA PRO A 165 -11.36 12.25 -16.50
C PRO A 165 -12.55 12.00 -15.56
N LEU A 166 -12.29 12.07 -14.26
CA LEU A 166 -13.31 11.99 -13.22
C LEU A 166 -13.69 13.37 -12.71
N SER A 167 -12.68 14.19 -12.38
CA SER A 167 -12.90 15.50 -11.79
C SER A 167 -11.68 16.39 -11.97
N THR A 168 -11.95 17.71 -12.01
CA THR A 168 -10.94 18.76 -11.98
C THR A 168 -11.22 19.66 -10.78
N PHE A 169 -10.23 19.86 -9.93
CA PHE A 169 -10.40 20.66 -8.71
C PHE A 169 -9.06 21.22 -8.18
N GLY A 170 -9.16 22.28 -7.38
CA GLY A 170 -8.06 22.78 -6.55
C GLY A 170 -7.98 21.97 -5.26
N CYS A 171 -6.78 21.61 -4.82
CA CYS A 171 -6.56 20.82 -3.62
C CYS A 171 -5.19 21.03 -3.00
N ASP A 172 -4.99 20.48 -1.81
CA ASP A 172 -3.66 20.35 -1.20
C ASP A 172 -2.90 19.15 -1.79
N GLY A 173 -3.62 18.16 -2.31
CA GLY A 173 -3.03 17.00 -2.96
C GLY A 173 -4.02 15.87 -3.25
N VAL A 174 -3.48 14.76 -3.74
CA VAL A 174 -4.20 13.49 -3.97
C VAL A 174 -3.30 12.33 -3.54
N VAL A 175 -3.81 11.46 -2.67
CA VAL A 175 -3.12 10.24 -2.24
C VAL A 175 -3.65 9.06 -3.04
N MET A 176 -2.76 8.30 -3.65
CA MET A 176 -3.05 7.06 -4.35
C MET A 176 -2.38 5.91 -3.59
N ALA A 177 -3.17 5.00 -3.03
CA ALA A 177 -2.67 4.02 -2.07
C ALA A 177 -3.04 2.57 -2.41
N THR A 178 -2.28 1.65 -1.81
CA THR A 178 -2.57 0.21 -1.73
C THR A 178 -3.45 -0.09 -0.52
N PRO A 179 -3.98 -1.31 -0.36
CA PRO A 179 -4.59 -1.76 0.89
C PRO A 179 -3.66 -1.63 2.09
N THR A 180 -2.36 -1.91 1.92
CA THR A 180 -1.35 -1.72 2.96
C THR A 180 -1.26 -0.25 3.37
N GLY A 181 -1.24 0.68 2.41
CA GLY A 181 -1.22 2.13 2.64
C GLY A 181 -2.54 2.69 3.16
N SER A 182 -3.64 1.93 3.12
CA SER A 182 -4.93 2.36 3.65
C SER A 182 -4.91 2.69 5.15
N THR A 183 -3.93 2.20 5.88
CA THR A 183 -3.68 2.48 7.30
C THR A 183 -2.53 3.47 7.55
N ALA A 184 -1.94 4.02 6.48
CA ALA A 184 -0.87 5.01 6.51
C ALA A 184 -1.40 6.42 6.19
N TYR A 185 -0.82 7.11 5.23
CA TYR A 185 -1.24 8.49 4.91
C TYR A 185 -2.66 8.58 4.36
N ALA A 186 -3.11 7.59 3.59
CA ALA A 186 -4.50 7.53 3.12
C ALA A 186 -5.52 7.52 4.26
N PHE A 187 -5.21 6.89 5.41
CA PHE A 187 -6.05 6.93 6.61
C PHE A 187 -6.15 8.35 7.17
N SER A 188 -5.03 9.03 7.34
CA SER A 188 -4.98 10.42 7.82
C SER A 188 -5.71 11.39 6.89
N ALA A 189 -5.77 11.06 5.59
CA ALA A 189 -6.52 11.77 4.57
C ALA A 189 -8.04 11.47 4.57
N GLY A 190 -8.53 10.63 5.48
CA GLY A 190 -9.94 10.23 5.56
C GLY A 190 -10.34 9.10 4.59
N GLY A 191 -9.35 8.36 4.06
CA GLY A 191 -9.58 7.16 3.26
C GLY A 191 -10.10 5.99 4.09
N PRO A 192 -10.78 5.01 3.48
CA PRO A 192 -11.24 3.82 4.17
C PRO A 192 -10.07 2.89 4.53
N VAL A 193 -10.19 2.17 5.64
CA VAL A 193 -9.31 1.04 5.94
C VAL A 193 -9.72 -0.13 5.04
N VAL A 194 -8.74 -0.71 4.35
CA VAL A 194 -8.92 -1.86 3.48
C VAL A 194 -8.08 -3.01 4.00
N TRP A 195 -8.67 -4.19 4.11
CA TRP A 195 -7.97 -5.40 4.50
C TRP A 195 -6.85 -5.73 3.50
N PRO A 196 -5.70 -6.18 3.97
CA PRO A 196 -4.55 -6.46 3.09
C PRO A 196 -4.83 -7.45 1.96
N GLU A 197 -5.75 -8.40 2.20
CA GLU A 197 -6.16 -9.43 1.24
C GLU A 197 -7.14 -8.90 0.17
N VAL A 198 -7.75 -7.74 0.41
CA VAL A 198 -8.66 -7.10 -0.54
C VAL A 198 -7.83 -6.31 -1.55
N GLU A 199 -7.62 -6.87 -2.72
CA GLU A 199 -6.91 -6.19 -3.79
C GLU A 199 -7.74 -5.02 -4.33
N ALA A 200 -7.30 -3.80 -4.04
CA ALA A 200 -7.92 -2.55 -4.49
C ALA A 200 -6.87 -1.44 -4.62
N LEU A 201 -7.19 -0.44 -5.41
CA LEU A 201 -6.48 0.84 -5.45
C LEU A 201 -7.33 1.90 -4.77
N LEU A 202 -6.71 2.80 -4.04
CA LEU A 202 -7.37 3.90 -3.36
C LEU A 202 -6.96 5.22 -3.98
N MET A 203 -7.91 6.15 -4.15
CA MET A 203 -7.64 7.55 -4.51
C MET A 203 -8.34 8.45 -3.49
N VAL A 204 -7.56 9.23 -2.76
CA VAL A 204 -8.05 10.06 -1.65
C VAL A 204 -7.63 11.51 -1.89
N PRO A 205 -8.56 12.43 -2.20
CA PRO A 205 -8.29 13.85 -2.31
C PRO A 205 -7.97 14.49 -0.94
N LEU A 206 -7.03 15.44 -0.92
CA LEU A 206 -6.65 16.21 0.27
C LEU A 206 -7.21 17.62 0.14
N SER A 207 -8.06 18.04 1.08
CA SER A 207 -8.63 19.40 1.13
C SER A 207 -9.17 19.88 -0.23
N ALA A 208 -9.85 18.99 -0.96
CA ALA A 208 -10.33 19.30 -2.30
C ALA A 208 -11.51 20.28 -2.30
N HIS A 209 -11.39 21.34 -3.09
CA HIS A 209 -12.48 22.28 -3.38
C HIS A 209 -13.33 21.75 -4.53
N ALA A 210 -14.18 20.77 -4.24
CA ALA A 210 -15.07 20.12 -5.21
C ALA A 210 -16.38 19.70 -4.55
N LEU A 211 -17.46 19.65 -5.35
CA LEU A 211 -18.76 19.13 -4.88
C LEU A 211 -18.67 17.64 -4.52
N PHE A 212 -17.84 16.90 -5.22
CA PHE A 212 -17.54 15.50 -4.96
C PHE A 212 -16.05 15.34 -4.64
N SER A 213 -15.73 15.13 -3.36
CA SER A 213 -14.37 14.95 -2.84
C SER A 213 -14.26 13.72 -1.94
N ARG A 214 -14.97 12.65 -2.31
CA ARG A 214 -14.95 11.41 -1.54
C ARG A 214 -13.78 10.51 -1.95
N PRO A 215 -13.18 9.78 -1.00
CA PRO A 215 -12.26 8.71 -1.33
C PRO A 215 -12.89 7.67 -2.24
N LEU A 216 -12.12 7.19 -3.21
CA LEU A 216 -12.54 6.16 -4.15
C LEU A 216 -11.79 4.86 -3.89
N VAL A 217 -12.51 3.74 -3.94
CA VAL A 217 -11.96 2.39 -4.00
C VAL A 217 -12.13 1.90 -5.43
N ILE A 218 -11.04 1.54 -6.07
CA ILE A 218 -10.92 1.33 -7.51
C ILE A 218 -10.41 -0.09 -7.76
N SER A 219 -10.81 -0.68 -8.86
CA SER A 219 -10.35 -2.01 -9.28
C SER A 219 -8.81 -2.08 -9.33
N PRO A 220 -8.19 -3.17 -8.87
CA PRO A 220 -6.73 -3.34 -8.93
C PRO A 220 -6.22 -3.46 -10.37
N ARG A 221 -7.11 -3.67 -11.35
CA ARG A 221 -6.77 -3.73 -12.77
C ARG A 221 -6.82 -2.37 -13.46
N SER A 222 -7.37 -1.36 -12.80
CA SER A 222 -7.48 0.00 -13.34
C SER A 222 -6.16 0.76 -13.23
N MET A 223 -6.08 1.84 -13.98
CA MET A 223 -5.02 2.84 -13.90
C MET A 223 -5.60 4.12 -13.33
N MET A 224 -5.01 4.64 -12.28
CA MET A 224 -5.26 5.99 -11.77
C MET A 224 -4.28 6.97 -12.41
N ALA A 225 -4.71 8.20 -12.65
CA ALA A 225 -3.80 9.28 -13.01
C ALA A 225 -4.17 10.59 -12.34
N VAL A 226 -3.15 11.39 -12.07
CA VAL A 226 -3.27 12.76 -11.59
C VAL A 226 -2.41 13.64 -12.50
N GLU A 227 -3.00 14.69 -13.05
CA GLU A 227 -2.29 15.67 -13.87
C GLU A 227 -2.34 17.03 -13.20
N VAL A 228 -1.17 17.64 -12.99
CA VAL A 228 -1.04 19.01 -12.46
C VAL A 228 -1.29 19.98 -13.59
N LEU A 229 -2.34 20.80 -13.49
CA LEU A 229 -2.73 21.68 -14.58
C LEU A 229 -1.79 22.88 -14.71
N THR A 230 -1.66 23.38 -15.94
CA THR A 230 -0.82 24.54 -16.30
C THR A 230 -1.49 25.88 -16.11
N ARG A 231 -2.75 25.90 -15.61
CA ARG A 231 -3.52 27.16 -15.40
C ARG A 231 -2.92 28.05 -14.33
N THR A 232 -2.15 27.45 -13.44
CA THR A 232 -1.46 28.13 -12.34
C THR A 232 0.02 27.76 -12.37
N ASP A 233 0.88 28.61 -11.83
CA ASP A 233 2.33 28.33 -11.66
C ASP A 233 2.59 27.42 -10.45
N ALA A 234 1.55 26.86 -9.86
CA ALA A 234 1.67 26.01 -8.68
C ALA A 234 2.35 24.70 -9.06
N ARG A 235 3.45 24.41 -8.37
CA ARG A 235 4.22 23.18 -8.52
C ARG A 235 3.69 22.12 -7.54
N GLY A 236 3.66 20.88 -7.98
CA GLY A 236 3.42 19.74 -7.11
C GLY A 236 4.73 19.06 -6.70
N VAL A 237 4.62 18.16 -5.76
CA VAL A 237 5.68 17.22 -5.36
C VAL A 237 5.04 15.83 -5.27
N LEU A 238 5.66 14.85 -5.90
CA LEU A 238 5.32 13.44 -5.72
C LEU A 238 6.12 12.91 -4.53
N TRP A 239 5.43 12.23 -3.61
CA TRP A 239 6.02 11.45 -2.54
C TRP A 239 5.68 9.98 -2.72
N CYS A 240 6.66 9.11 -2.59
CA CYS A 240 6.46 7.66 -2.58
C CYS A 240 6.87 7.10 -1.22
N ASP A 241 5.91 6.48 -0.49
CA ASP A 241 6.08 5.93 0.85
C ASP A 241 6.62 6.96 1.87
N GLY A 242 6.31 8.26 1.68
CA GLY A 242 6.80 9.36 2.51
C GLY A 242 8.33 9.56 2.50
N ARG A 243 9.06 8.95 1.56
CA ARG A 243 10.53 8.91 1.56
C ARG A 243 11.17 9.44 0.27
N ARG A 244 10.69 8.98 -0.87
CA ARG A 244 11.25 9.33 -2.19
C ARG A 244 10.41 10.44 -2.79
N THR A 245 11.06 11.51 -3.21
CA THR A 245 10.40 12.72 -3.71
C THR A 245 10.81 13.05 -5.13
N VAL A 246 9.87 13.65 -5.87
CA VAL A 246 10.10 14.18 -7.21
C VAL A 246 9.30 15.46 -7.39
N ASP A 247 9.96 16.51 -7.85
CA ASP A 247 9.30 17.76 -8.20
C ASP A 247 8.39 17.56 -9.42
N LEU A 248 7.21 18.14 -9.37
CA LEU A 248 6.23 18.10 -10.42
C LEU A 248 5.95 19.51 -10.96
N PRO A 249 6.59 19.93 -12.05
CA PRO A 249 6.23 21.17 -12.71
C PRO A 249 4.79 21.10 -13.24
N PRO A 250 4.13 22.28 -13.49
CA PRO A 250 2.85 22.32 -14.16
C PRO A 250 2.86 21.53 -15.47
N GLY A 251 1.83 20.73 -15.72
CA GLY A 251 1.75 19.82 -16.87
C GLY A 251 2.33 18.43 -16.61
N SER A 252 2.84 18.16 -15.41
CA SER A 252 3.24 16.81 -15.01
C SER A 252 2.03 15.91 -14.85
N ARG A 253 2.14 14.69 -15.35
CA ARG A 253 1.13 13.63 -15.24
C ARG A 253 1.73 12.43 -14.52
N ILE A 254 1.06 11.96 -13.50
CA ILE A 254 1.43 10.82 -12.68
C ILE A 254 0.44 9.69 -12.95
N GLU A 255 0.91 8.59 -13.49
CA GLU A 255 0.13 7.37 -13.70
C GLU A 255 0.50 6.33 -12.66
N VAL A 256 -0.52 5.74 -12.02
CA VAL A 256 -0.37 4.75 -10.94
C VAL A 256 -1.20 3.51 -11.28
N ARG A 257 -0.56 2.35 -11.16
CA ARG A 257 -1.18 1.04 -11.36
C ARG A 257 -0.75 0.08 -10.27
N ARG A 258 -1.42 -1.06 -10.17
CA ARG A 258 -0.90 -2.19 -9.45
C ARG A 258 0.43 -2.63 -10.07
N SER A 259 1.44 -2.83 -9.24
CA SER A 259 2.72 -3.39 -9.68
C SER A 259 2.62 -4.90 -9.90
N GLU A 260 3.32 -5.40 -10.91
CA GLU A 260 3.49 -6.85 -11.11
C GLU A 260 4.35 -7.48 -9.99
N LYS A 261 5.26 -6.69 -9.40
CA LYS A 261 6.09 -7.13 -8.28
C LYS A 261 5.42 -6.78 -6.96
N SER A 262 5.18 -7.78 -6.14
CA SER A 262 4.74 -7.63 -4.74
C SER A 262 5.93 -7.42 -3.80
N VAL A 263 5.63 -7.11 -2.54
CA VAL A 263 6.57 -7.18 -1.42
C VAL A 263 6.16 -8.36 -0.55
N ASN A 264 7.12 -9.22 -0.23
CA ASN A 264 6.90 -10.40 0.59
C ASN A 264 7.16 -10.06 2.07
N LEU A 265 6.17 -10.33 2.93
CA LEU A 265 6.30 -10.19 4.38
C LEU A 265 6.25 -11.58 5.01
N ALA A 266 7.23 -11.89 5.86
CA ALA A 266 7.19 -13.11 6.67
C ALA A 266 6.27 -12.93 7.87
N ARG A 267 5.43 -13.95 8.14
CA ARG A 267 4.46 -14.01 9.22
C ARG A 267 4.68 -15.27 10.05
N MET A 268 4.90 -15.10 11.34
CA MET A 268 5.06 -16.22 12.28
C MET A 268 3.74 -16.65 12.87
N HIS A 269 2.81 -15.71 13.05
CA HIS A 269 1.51 -15.94 13.66
C HIS A 269 0.40 -15.51 12.72
N ALA A 270 -0.70 -16.24 12.74
CA ALA A 270 -1.93 -15.89 12.02
C ALA A 270 -2.73 -14.81 12.79
N THR A 271 -2.08 -13.70 13.19
CA THR A 271 -2.75 -12.63 13.91
C THR A 271 -3.74 -11.91 12.97
N PRO A 272 -5.03 -11.91 13.28
CA PRO A 272 -6.03 -11.25 12.45
C PRO A 272 -5.74 -9.76 12.28
N PHE A 273 -6.02 -9.22 11.10
CA PHE A 273 -5.81 -7.80 10.83
C PHE A 273 -6.65 -6.89 11.75
N SER A 274 -7.85 -7.36 12.15
CA SER A 274 -8.71 -6.66 13.12
C SER A 274 -8.03 -6.44 14.47
N GLU A 275 -7.25 -7.41 14.96
CA GLU A 275 -6.50 -7.27 16.22
C GLU A 275 -5.41 -6.20 16.09
N ARG A 276 -4.72 -6.14 14.95
CA ARG A 276 -3.73 -5.08 14.67
C ARG A 276 -4.39 -3.70 14.65
N LEU A 277 -5.61 -3.58 14.09
CA LEU A 277 -6.39 -2.34 14.10
C LEU A 277 -6.74 -1.91 15.52
N VAL A 278 -7.29 -2.85 16.32
CA VAL A 278 -7.64 -2.59 17.72
C VAL A 278 -6.43 -2.10 18.50
N LYS A 279 -5.30 -2.80 18.37
CA LYS A 279 -4.06 -2.49 19.10
C LYS A 279 -3.45 -1.15 18.64
N LYS A 280 -3.44 -0.89 17.33
CA LYS A 280 -2.83 0.33 16.75
C LYS A 280 -3.62 1.59 17.04
N PHE A 281 -4.95 1.51 16.94
CA PHE A 281 -5.84 2.65 17.11
C PHE A 281 -6.50 2.70 18.49
N GLU A 282 -6.12 1.79 19.40
CA GLU A 282 -6.67 1.69 20.77
C GLU A 282 -8.21 1.67 20.74
N LEU A 283 -8.77 0.88 19.82
CA LEU A 283 -10.22 0.86 19.61
C LEU A 283 -10.94 0.33 20.85
N PRO A 284 -12.02 1.01 21.31
CA PRO A 284 -12.75 0.63 22.51
C PRO A 284 -13.61 -0.62 22.27
N ILE A 285 -13.06 -1.81 22.45
CA ILE A 285 -13.80 -3.08 22.33
C ILE A 285 -14.81 -3.30 23.45
N ALA A 286 -14.69 -2.59 24.57
CA ALA A 286 -15.60 -2.67 25.70
C ALA A 286 -16.91 -1.88 25.54
N GLY A 287 -17.04 -1.15 24.42
CA GLY A 287 -18.22 -0.33 24.13
C GLY A 287 -18.34 0.95 25.00
N TRP A 288 -19.25 1.83 24.61
CA TRP A 288 -19.45 3.15 25.24
C TRP A 288 -20.12 3.10 26.63
N ARG A 289 -20.70 1.96 27.04
CA ARG A 289 -21.35 1.74 28.33
C ARG A 289 -20.40 1.25 29.43
N GLY A 290 -19.08 1.25 29.19
CA GLY A 290 -18.06 0.80 30.13
C GLY A 290 -17.56 -0.61 29.82
N PRO A 291 -16.57 -1.09 30.60
CA PRO A 291 -15.99 -2.41 30.39
C PRO A 291 -17.04 -3.50 30.57
N MET A 292 -17.07 -4.41 29.61
CA MET A 292 -17.90 -5.60 29.70
C MET A 292 -17.45 -6.43 30.93
N PRO A 293 -18.36 -7.05 31.70
CA PRO A 293 -17.99 -7.94 32.79
C PRO A 293 -17.02 -9.00 32.28
N LYS A 294 -15.97 -9.32 33.07
CA LYS A 294 -14.92 -10.28 32.69
C LYS A 294 -15.46 -11.62 32.19
N GLU A 295 -16.54 -12.09 32.79
CA GLU A 295 -17.23 -13.32 32.41
C GLU A 295 -17.80 -13.28 30.98
N GLN A 296 -18.33 -12.11 30.56
CA GLN A 296 -18.84 -11.94 29.19
C GLN A 296 -17.70 -11.78 28.17
N LEU A 297 -16.59 -11.15 28.59
CA LEU A 297 -15.40 -11.02 27.75
C LEU A 297 -14.73 -12.39 27.50
N GLU A 298 -14.60 -13.19 28.56
CA GLU A 298 -14.07 -14.56 28.48
C GLU A 298 -14.97 -15.47 27.63
N ALA A 299 -16.30 -15.35 27.76
CA ALA A 299 -17.24 -16.10 26.94
C ALA A 299 -17.15 -15.71 25.46
N LEU A 300 -17.01 -14.41 25.14
CA LEU A 300 -16.80 -13.91 23.77
C LEU A 300 -15.45 -14.37 23.19
N THR A 301 -14.39 -14.28 23.97
CA THR A 301 -13.04 -14.73 23.56
C THR A 301 -13.02 -16.24 23.33
N SER A 302 -13.68 -17.01 24.20
CA SER A 302 -13.83 -18.46 24.05
C SER A 302 -14.67 -18.83 22.82
N ALA A 303 -15.76 -18.11 22.56
CA ALA A 303 -16.60 -18.33 21.38
C ALA A 303 -15.87 -17.98 20.06
N LEU A 304 -15.02 -16.97 20.07
CA LEU A 304 -14.21 -16.56 18.91
C LEU A 304 -13.04 -17.53 18.66
N SER A 305 -12.48 -18.16 19.69
CA SER A 305 -11.41 -19.16 19.54
C SER A 305 -11.91 -20.50 18.97
N VAL A 306 -13.22 -20.75 18.97
CA VAL A 306 -13.84 -21.96 18.41
C VAL A 306 -14.10 -21.82 16.89
N VAL A 307 -14.11 -20.61 16.35
CA VAL A 307 -14.22 -20.37 14.90
C VAL A 307 -12.84 -20.38 14.27
N GLN A 308 -12.25 -21.56 14.11
CA GLN A 308 -11.16 -21.73 13.17
C GLN A 308 -11.71 -21.51 11.75
N PRO A 309 -11.08 -20.65 10.92
CA PRO A 309 -11.46 -20.56 9.52
C PRO A 309 -11.15 -21.92 8.86
N THR A 310 -12.19 -22.67 8.53
CA THR A 310 -12.10 -23.86 7.69
C THR A 310 -11.80 -23.40 6.26
N THR A 311 -10.62 -22.89 6.01
CA THR A 311 -10.10 -22.77 4.66
C THR A 311 -9.43 -24.12 4.34
N LYS A 312 -10.22 -25.11 3.95
CA LYS A 312 -9.68 -26.22 3.19
C LYS A 312 -9.23 -25.65 1.85
N VAL A 313 -7.92 -25.46 1.70
CA VAL A 313 -7.30 -25.35 0.39
C VAL A 313 -7.50 -26.70 -0.28
N VAL A 314 -8.49 -26.78 -1.16
CA VAL A 314 -8.61 -27.88 -2.10
C VAL A 314 -7.47 -27.67 -3.11
N ALA A 315 -6.41 -28.44 -2.95
CA ALA A 315 -5.43 -28.64 -4.01
C ALA A 315 -6.20 -29.29 -5.16
N GLN A 316 -6.47 -28.54 -6.21
CA GLN A 316 -6.94 -29.10 -7.47
C GLN A 316 -5.72 -29.61 -8.22
N ASP A 317 -5.65 -30.92 -8.34
CA ASP A 317 -4.75 -31.61 -9.25
C ASP A 317 -4.91 -31.06 -10.67
N GLU A 318 -3.79 -30.65 -11.25
CA GLU A 318 -3.65 -30.41 -12.67
C GLU A 318 -3.71 -31.75 -13.42
N GLU A 319 -4.90 -32.21 -13.78
CA GLU A 319 -5.03 -33.12 -14.94
C GLU A 319 -6.44 -33.09 -15.52
N GLN A 320 -6.49 -32.78 -16.80
CA GLN A 320 -7.59 -33.02 -17.77
C GLN A 320 -8.84 -32.14 -17.71
N VAL A 321 -8.78 -31.01 -18.38
CA VAL A 321 -9.95 -30.47 -19.07
C VAL A 321 -9.74 -30.58 -20.57
N LYS A 322 -10.21 -31.68 -21.14
CA LYS A 322 -10.50 -31.78 -22.57
C LYS A 322 -11.73 -30.93 -22.91
N LEU A 323 -11.52 -29.93 -23.74
CA LEU A 323 -12.56 -29.14 -24.39
C LEU A 323 -13.54 -30.06 -25.13
N SER A 324 -14.79 -30.08 -24.72
CA SER A 324 -15.93 -30.41 -25.59
C SER A 324 -16.60 -29.11 -26.03
N VAL A 325 -16.31 -28.72 -27.27
CA VAL A 325 -17.06 -27.73 -28.02
C VAL A 325 -18.40 -28.35 -28.42
N GLY A 326 -19.48 -27.67 -28.11
CA GLY A 326 -20.77 -27.97 -28.70
C GLY A 326 -21.93 -27.79 -27.77
N ARG A 327 -22.51 -26.58 -27.72
CA ARG A 327 -23.97 -26.37 -27.70
C ARG A 327 -24.27 -24.90 -28.03
N GLU A 328 -24.99 -24.74 -29.10
CA GLU A 328 -25.57 -23.50 -29.61
C GLU A 328 -26.44 -22.80 -28.56
N ILE A 329 -26.24 -21.49 -28.46
CA ILE A 329 -27.11 -20.59 -27.67
C ILE A 329 -28.18 -20.08 -28.68
N PRO A 330 -29.50 -20.22 -28.40
CA PRO A 330 -30.52 -19.64 -29.26
C PRO A 330 -30.54 -18.12 -29.12
N HIS A 331 -30.52 -17.45 -30.23
CA HIS A 331 -30.85 -16.03 -30.34
C HIS A 331 -32.31 -15.81 -29.96
N HIS A 332 -32.57 -15.04 -28.92
CA HIS A 332 -33.85 -14.38 -28.68
C HIS A 332 -33.68 -12.88 -29.04
N ASN A 333 -34.04 -12.57 -30.27
CA ASN A 333 -34.53 -11.26 -30.68
C ASN A 333 -35.95 -11.17 -30.14
N ASP A 334 -36.22 -10.15 -29.35
CA ASP A 334 -37.51 -9.43 -29.26
C ASP A 334 -37.50 -8.55 -28.00
N ALA A 335 -37.23 -7.27 -28.22
CA ALA A 335 -37.72 -6.20 -27.36
C ALA A 335 -37.99 -4.95 -28.24
N PRO A 336 -39.25 -4.55 -28.37
CA PRO A 336 -39.63 -3.40 -29.19
C PRO A 336 -39.74 -2.15 -28.33
N TRP A 337 -38.82 -1.21 -28.51
CA TRP A 337 -38.98 0.20 -28.08
C TRP A 337 -38.05 1.06 -28.94
N LEU A 338 -38.52 1.49 -30.09
CA LEU A 338 -38.14 2.74 -30.79
C LEU A 338 -38.80 2.78 -32.16
N ASP A 339 -40.05 3.25 -32.22
CA ASP A 339 -40.64 3.85 -33.40
C ASP A 339 -41.60 4.97 -32.94
N GLY A 340 -41.35 6.14 -33.44
CA GLY A 340 -42.15 7.34 -33.19
C GLY A 340 -41.44 8.57 -33.76
N GLY A 341 -41.40 8.68 -35.04
CA GLY A 341 -42.26 9.54 -35.85
C GLY A 341 -41.55 10.82 -36.22
N SER A 342 -40.98 10.84 -37.40
CA SER A 342 -40.69 12.04 -38.20
C SER A 342 -42.00 12.75 -38.57
N SER A 343 -42.14 14.04 -38.29
CA SER A 343 -43.04 14.90 -39.05
C SER A 343 -42.38 16.24 -39.33
N THR A 344 -42.09 16.42 -40.59
CA THR A 344 -41.83 17.66 -41.31
C THR A 344 -42.96 18.67 -41.11
N GLY A 345 -42.60 19.92 -40.87
CA GLY A 345 -43.52 21.05 -40.86
C GLY A 345 -42.76 22.36 -41.07
N GLU A 346 -42.60 22.72 -42.37
CA GLU A 346 -42.34 24.10 -42.80
C GLU A 346 -43.45 25.04 -42.39
N ARG A 347 -43.10 26.23 -41.92
CA ARG A 347 -43.76 27.53 -42.27
C ARG A 347 -42.91 28.69 -41.70
N THR A 348 -42.28 29.37 -42.62
CA THR A 348 -42.35 30.75 -43.08
C THR A 348 -42.85 31.76 -42.06
N GLY A 349 -42.08 32.83 -41.88
CA GLY A 349 -42.60 34.19 -41.83
C GLY A 349 -42.28 34.99 -40.57
N ASP A 350 -41.50 35.97 -40.84
CA ASP A 350 -41.64 37.40 -40.47
C ASP A 350 -40.74 37.92 -39.35
N ARG A 351 -39.84 38.79 -39.79
CA ARG A 351 -39.29 39.92 -39.00
C ARG A 351 -40.31 41.05 -38.96
N PRO A 352 -40.33 41.89 -37.91
CA PRO A 352 -39.70 43.19 -38.12
C PRO A 352 -38.91 43.75 -36.91
N ASP A 353 -37.93 44.56 -37.29
CA ASP A 353 -37.25 45.71 -36.71
C ASP A 353 -37.89 46.38 -35.49
N GLY A 354 -37.02 46.95 -34.64
CA GLY A 354 -37.40 48.10 -33.84
C GLY A 354 -36.48 48.36 -32.61
N THR A 355 -35.38 49.04 -32.85
CA THR A 355 -34.84 50.23 -32.16
C THR A 355 -34.87 50.36 -30.60
N SER A 356 -33.71 50.47 -30.00
CA SER A 356 -33.03 51.60 -29.32
C SER A 356 -33.39 51.96 -27.86
N ARG A 357 -32.26 52.17 -27.11
CA ARG A 357 -32.05 53.07 -25.94
C ARG A 357 -32.68 52.63 -24.61
N SER A 358 -31.85 52.35 -23.62
CA SER A 358 -31.06 53.23 -22.74
C SER A 358 -29.99 52.44 -22.02
#